data_5171e64e087090551194c006116461ea
#
_entry.id   5171e64e087090551194c006116461ea
#
_cell.length_a   1.000
_cell.length_b   1.000
_cell.length_c   1.000
_cell.angle_alpha   90.00
_cell.angle_beta   90.00
_cell.angle_gamma   90.00
#
_symmetry.space_group_name_H-M   'P 1'
#
loop_
_entity.id
_entity.type
_entity.pdbx_description
1 polymer ?
#
loop_
_entity_poly.entity_id
_entity_poly.type
_entity_poly.pdbx_seq_one_letter_code
_entity_poly.pdbx_strand_id
1 'polypeptide(L)'
;MVEENENNSAEFMDAKKEMDKLVYESLKDQEIKPNAVFAKLSELTKAFPLTKGIVNWSRKNSLWPMQFGLACCAVELMDFGAARIDAERKGYLLFRGTPRQCDVMIVAGWVTKSMVPEVKRLYEQMSKPRYVVAFGECATCGGPWWESYNIIKGIDEVLPVDVFVAGCPPRPENLFAALMKLQKKVGGSIED
;
A
#
# COMPACT_ATOMS: atom_id res chain seq x y z
N MET A 1 -41.92 9.72 2.35
CA MET A 1 -40.94 9.44 3.41
C MET A 1 -39.73 8.56 2.97
N VAL A 2 -39.90 7.62 2.03
CA VAL A 2 -38.78 6.80 1.50
C VAL A 2 -38.07 7.54 0.37
N GLU A 3 -38.78 8.22 -0.51
CA GLU A 3 -38.23 8.98 -1.65
C GLU A 3 -37.46 10.25 -1.24
N GLU A 4 -37.83 10.91 -0.14
CA GLU A 4 -37.06 12.06 0.40
C GLU A 4 -35.70 11.66 0.97
N ASN A 5 -35.54 10.43 1.44
CA ASN A 5 -34.29 9.96 1.98
C ASN A 5 -33.24 9.58 0.90
N GLU A 6 -33.72 9.15 -0.28
CA GLU A 6 -32.82 8.82 -1.41
C GLU A 6 -32.27 10.10 -2.09
N ASN A 7 -33.11 11.16 -2.23
CA ASN A 7 -32.64 12.44 -2.76
C ASN A 7 -31.63 13.12 -1.84
N ASN A 8 -31.81 13.06 -0.52
CA ASN A 8 -30.88 13.62 0.45
C ASN A 8 -29.53 12.88 0.47
N SER A 9 -29.53 11.57 0.22
CA SER A 9 -28.31 10.77 0.12
C SER A 9 -27.53 11.05 -1.16
N ALA A 10 -28.21 11.32 -2.28
CA ALA A 10 -27.60 11.67 -3.55
C ALA A 10 -26.94 13.07 -3.50
N GLU A 11 -27.63 14.07 -2.95
CA GLU A 11 -27.06 15.42 -2.75
C GLU A 11 -25.86 15.41 -1.81
N PHE A 12 -25.91 14.62 -0.73
CA PHE A 12 -24.79 14.47 0.19
C PHE A 12 -23.57 13.80 -0.47
N MET A 13 -23.79 12.82 -1.34
CA MET A 13 -22.72 12.14 -2.09
C MET A 13 -22.09 13.07 -3.13
N ASP A 14 -22.87 13.92 -3.77
CA ASP A 14 -22.35 14.87 -4.75
C ASP A 14 -21.63 16.04 -4.09
N ALA A 15 -22.15 16.58 -2.97
CA ALA A 15 -21.46 17.57 -2.16
C ALA A 15 -20.12 17.04 -1.59
N LYS A 16 -20.09 15.75 -1.21
CA LYS A 16 -18.86 15.09 -0.78
C LYS A 16 -17.85 14.97 -1.91
N LYS A 17 -18.27 14.63 -3.13
CA LYS A 17 -17.39 14.57 -4.31
C LYS A 17 -16.81 15.94 -4.67
N GLU A 18 -17.62 17.00 -4.54
CA GLU A 18 -17.16 18.37 -4.78
C GLU A 18 -16.14 18.82 -3.72
N MET A 19 -16.40 18.53 -2.44
CA MET A 19 -15.42 18.79 -1.36
C MET A 19 -14.12 18.01 -1.58
N ASP A 20 -14.19 16.72 -1.91
CA ASP A 20 -13.00 15.90 -2.18
C ASP A 20 -12.21 16.45 -3.39
N LYS A 21 -12.88 16.99 -4.39
CA LYS A 21 -12.26 17.62 -5.55
C LYS A 21 -11.56 18.94 -5.20
N LEU A 22 -12.19 19.78 -4.37
CA LEU A 22 -11.61 21.03 -3.88
C LEU A 22 -10.41 20.79 -2.96
N VAL A 23 -10.50 19.77 -2.08
CA VAL A 23 -9.39 19.35 -1.23
C VAL A 23 -8.24 18.81 -2.07
N TYR A 24 -8.53 18.02 -3.10
CA TYR A 24 -7.51 17.50 -4.01
C TYR A 24 -6.81 18.61 -4.81
N GLU A 25 -7.56 19.59 -5.31
CA GLU A 25 -6.99 20.76 -6.01
C GLU A 25 -6.16 21.63 -5.07
N SER A 26 -6.62 21.89 -3.85
CA SER A 26 -5.87 22.67 -2.87
C SER A 26 -4.57 21.98 -2.40
N LEU A 27 -4.54 20.63 -2.41
CA LEU A 27 -3.33 19.86 -2.09
C LEU A 27 -2.35 19.79 -3.27
N LYS A 28 -2.84 19.94 -4.51
CA LYS A 28 -2.03 19.94 -5.72
C LYS A 28 -1.21 21.23 -5.87
N ASP A 29 -1.77 22.36 -5.41
CA ASP A 29 -1.09 23.66 -5.44
C ASP A 29 -0.08 23.86 -4.32
N GLN A 30 -0.08 23.01 -3.30
CA GLN A 30 1.00 22.91 -2.32
C GLN A 30 2.14 22.02 -2.84
N GLU A 31 2.81 22.46 -3.89
CA GLU A 31 4.18 22.03 -4.12
C GLU A 31 5.01 22.44 -2.91
N ILE A 32 5.14 21.53 -1.96
CA ILE A 32 6.11 21.65 -0.88
C ILE A 32 7.47 21.67 -1.58
N LYS A 33 7.98 22.87 -1.79
CA LYS A 33 9.35 23.03 -2.33
C LYS A 33 10.25 22.22 -1.41
N PRO A 34 10.90 21.16 -1.89
CA PRO A 34 11.76 20.37 -1.04
C PRO A 34 12.79 21.30 -0.44
N ASN A 35 12.98 21.23 0.86
CA ASN A 35 13.96 22.06 1.57
C ASN A 35 15.27 22.00 0.77
N ALA A 36 15.86 23.14 0.42
CA ALA A 36 17.00 23.24 -0.51
C ALA A 36 18.17 22.30 -0.15
N VAL A 37 18.30 21.94 1.12
CA VAL A 37 19.30 20.98 1.61
C VAL A 37 19.00 19.55 1.12
N PHE A 38 17.73 19.12 1.14
CA PHE A 38 17.36 17.79 0.66
C PHE A 38 17.45 17.66 -0.87
N ALA A 39 17.12 18.71 -1.61
CA ALA A 39 17.28 18.73 -3.07
C ALA A 39 18.75 18.56 -3.47
N LYS A 40 19.68 19.26 -2.81
CA LYS A 40 21.12 19.10 -3.04
C LYS A 40 21.65 17.73 -2.67
N LEU A 41 21.14 17.12 -1.58
CA LEU A 41 21.53 15.78 -1.18
C LEU A 41 21.09 14.73 -2.21
N SER A 42 19.90 14.87 -2.77
CA SER A 42 19.39 13.96 -3.82
C SER A 42 20.18 14.09 -5.14
N GLU A 43 20.68 15.27 -5.49
CA GLU A 43 21.54 15.46 -6.64
C GLU A 43 22.95 14.88 -6.40
N LEU A 44 23.50 15.05 -5.20
CA LEU A 44 24.79 14.47 -4.82
C LEU A 44 24.73 12.92 -4.85
N THR A 45 23.64 12.32 -4.40
CA THR A 45 23.47 10.85 -4.45
C THR A 45 23.33 10.34 -5.88
N LYS A 46 22.85 11.14 -6.84
CA LYS A 46 22.82 10.79 -8.26
C LYS A 46 24.19 10.90 -8.94
N ALA A 47 25.04 11.80 -8.47
CA ALA A 47 26.34 12.08 -9.07
C ALA A 47 27.41 11.01 -8.80
N PHE A 48 27.31 10.28 -7.65
CA PHE A 48 28.31 9.28 -7.27
C PHE A 48 27.77 7.85 -7.42
N PRO A 49 28.35 6.99 -8.27
CA PRO A 49 27.89 5.62 -8.48
C PRO A 49 27.99 4.76 -7.20
N LEU A 50 28.95 5.04 -6.33
CA LEU A 50 29.13 4.36 -5.04
C LEU A 50 27.94 4.62 -4.09
N THR A 51 27.42 5.84 -4.06
CA THR A 51 26.25 6.21 -3.23
C THR A 51 24.98 5.53 -3.69
N LYS A 52 24.81 5.29 -5.00
CA LYS A 52 23.69 4.51 -5.54
C LYS A 52 23.68 3.09 -4.97
N GLY A 53 24.82 2.42 -4.94
CA GLY A 53 24.96 1.08 -4.36
C GLY A 53 24.54 1.02 -2.90
N ILE A 54 25.00 1.99 -2.09
CA ILE A 54 24.66 2.07 -0.66
C ILE A 54 23.17 2.34 -0.45
N VAL A 55 22.59 3.29 -1.19
CA VAL A 55 21.17 3.61 -1.09
C VAL A 55 20.29 2.43 -1.48
N ASN A 56 20.67 1.68 -2.50
CA ASN A 56 19.94 0.49 -2.91
C ASN A 56 20.04 -0.64 -1.91
N TRP A 57 21.23 -0.87 -1.40
CA TRP A 57 21.41 -1.85 -0.35
C TRP A 57 20.57 -1.50 0.88
N SER A 58 20.54 -0.23 1.26
CA SER A 58 19.70 0.27 2.36
C SER A 58 18.21 0.06 2.10
N ARG A 59 17.70 0.46 0.92
CA ARG A 59 16.28 0.26 0.54
C ARG A 59 15.91 -1.21 0.48
N LYS A 60 16.79 -2.05 -0.06
CA LYS A 60 16.59 -3.48 -0.12
C LYS A 60 16.45 -4.12 1.26
N ASN A 61 17.24 -3.68 2.24
CA ASN A 61 17.30 -4.29 3.57
C ASN A 61 16.40 -3.58 4.61
N SER A 62 15.68 -2.53 4.22
CA SER A 62 14.78 -1.79 5.10
C SER A 62 13.49 -1.47 4.34
N LEU A 63 12.64 -2.47 4.19
CA LEU A 63 11.30 -2.32 3.63
C LEU A 63 10.31 -2.12 4.78
N TRP A 64 9.62 -1.01 4.76
CA TRP A 64 8.64 -0.66 5.80
C TRP A 64 7.23 -0.88 5.28
N PRO A 65 6.59 -2.00 5.64
CA PRO A 65 5.24 -2.29 5.20
C PRO A 65 4.20 -1.50 5.99
N MET A 66 3.21 -0.99 5.26
CA MET A 66 1.97 -0.50 5.82
C MET A 66 0.99 -1.66 5.96
N GLN A 67 0.51 -1.89 7.17
CA GLN A 67 -0.51 -2.88 7.43
C GLN A 67 -1.89 -2.33 7.06
N PHE A 68 -2.49 -2.87 6.03
CA PHE A 68 -3.87 -2.59 5.65
C PHE A 68 -4.72 -3.85 5.78
N GLY A 69 -5.08 -4.16 7.03
CA GLY A 69 -5.85 -5.34 7.40
C GLY A 69 -7.34 -5.09 7.33
N LEU A 70 -8.03 -5.80 6.43
CA LEU A 70 -9.46 -5.64 6.18
C LEU A 70 -10.30 -6.82 6.64
N ALA A 71 -9.69 -8.00 6.80
CA ALA A 71 -10.40 -9.23 7.11
C ALA A 71 -9.51 -10.24 7.88
N CYS A 72 -9.89 -11.53 7.85
CA CYS A 72 -9.19 -12.61 8.54
C CYS A 72 -7.69 -12.72 8.22
N CYS A 73 -7.26 -12.33 7.02
CA CYS A 73 -5.84 -12.27 6.65
C CYS A 73 -5.03 -11.30 7.53
N ALA A 74 -5.69 -10.31 8.15
CA ALA A 74 -5.04 -9.39 9.06
C ALA A 74 -4.52 -10.08 10.34
N VAL A 75 -5.15 -11.18 10.77
CA VAL A 75 -4.72 -11.95 11.94
C VAL A 75 -3.39 -12.63 11.64
N GLU A 76 -3.26 -13.26 10.48
CA GLU A 76 -2.01 -13.87 10.02
C GLU A 76 -0.91 -12.82 9.79
N LEU A 77 -1.31 -11.61 9.36
CA LEU A 77 -0.40 -10.48 9.23
C LEU A 77 0.11 -10.01 10.60
N MET A 78 -0.70 -10.08 11.66
CA MET A 78 -0.22 -9.79 13.03
C MET A 78 0.74 -10.87 13.52
N ASP A 79 0.48 -12.15 13.24
CA ASP A 79 1.37 -13.26 13.61
C ASP A 79 2.73 -13.17 12.89
N PHE A 80 2.77 -12.55 11.71
CA PHE A 80 4.03 -12.25 11.01
C PHE A 80 4.99 -11.36 11.82
N GLY A 81 4.46 -10.46 12.66
CA GLY A 81 5.22 -9.65 13.61
C GLY A 81 5.51 -10.33 14.95
N ALA A 82 4.97 -11.55 15.17
CA ALA A 82 5.17 -12.26 16.42
C ALA A 82 6.59 -12.80 16.55
N ALA A 83 7.00 -13.07 17.80
CA ALA A 83 8.36 -13.51 18.15
C ALA A 83 8.81 -14.79 17.43
N ARG A 84 7.87 -15.65 16.99
CA ARG A 84 8.15 -16.87 16.25
C ARG A 84 8.78 -16.61 14.87
N ILE A 85 8.31 -15.60 14.16
CA ILE A 85 8.76 -15.30 12.79
C ILE A 85 9.77 -14.16 12.79
N ASP A 86 9.58 -13.17 13.67
CA ASP A 86 10.47 -12.04 13.89
C ASP A 86 10.90 -11.34 12.58
N ALA A 87 9.91 -10.85 11.85
CA ALA A 87 10.13 -10.18 10.58
C ALA A 87 10.96 -8.90 10.71
N GLU A 88 10.93 -8.27 11.87
CA GLU A 88 11.68 -7.04 12.16
C GLU A 88 13.19 -7.25 12.08
N ARG A 89 13.69 -8.45 12.43
CA ARG A 89 15.11 -8.83 12.30
C ARG A 89 15.60 -8.77 10.86
N LYS A 90 14.70 -8.90 9.88
CA LYS A 90 15.01 -8.80 8.45
C LYS A 90 14.81 -7.39 7.87
N GLY A 91 14.48 -6.43 8.72
CA GLY A 91 14.24 -5.05 8.31
C GLY A 91 12.78 -4.76 7.88
N TYR A 92 11.86 -5.69 8.14
CA TYR A 92 10.42 -5.51 7.89
C TYR A 92 9.77 -5.00 9.17
N LEU A 93 9.79 -3.69 9.39
CA LEU A 93 9.16 -3.11 10.56
C LEU A 93 7.64 -3.01 10.33
N LEU A 94 6.91 -3.92 10.93
CA LEU A 94 5.44 -3.95 10.91
C LEU A 94 4.83 -2.87 11.83
N PHE A 95 3.53 -2.68 11.68
CA PHE A 95 2.70 -1.79 12.51
C PHE A 95 2.88 -0.28 12.26
N ARG A 96 3.31 0.11 11.07
CA ARG A 96 3.21 1.51 10.65
C ARG A 96 1.82 1.78 10.06
N GLY A 97 1.03 2.59 10.75
CA GLY A 97 -0.29 3.05 10.28
C GLY A 97 -0.22 4.25 9.33
N THR A 98 0.98 4.79 9.08
CA THR A 98 1.16 6.02 8.30
C THR A 98 1.66 5.70 6.90
N PRO A 99 0.89 5.99 5.84
CA PRO A 99 1.30 5.72 4.46
C PRO A 99 2.56 6.52 4.05
N ARG A 100 2.76 7.71 4.62
CA ARG A 100 3.90 8.59 4.29
C ARG A 100 5.26 8.05 4.73
N GLN A 101 5.28 7.08 5.65
CA GLN A 101 6.52 6.46 6.17
C GLN A 101 6.68 5.01 5.71
N CYS A 102 5.87 4.56 4.75
CA CYS A 102 5.87 3.17 4.29
C CYS A 102 6.30 3.09 2.84
N ASP A 103 7.01 2.01 2.51
CA ASP A 103 7.46 1.68 1.16
C ASP A 103 6.60 0.60 0.52
N VAL A 104 5.99 -0.27 1.33
CA VAL A 104 5.18 -1.41 0.89
C VAL A 104 3.79 -1.34 1.50
N MET A 105 2.75 -1.46 0.68
CA MET A 105 1.37 -1.59 1.12
C MET A 105 0.95 -3.05 1.09
N ILE A 106 0.60 -3.63 2.23
CA ILE A 106 0.08 -5.00 2.30
C ILE A 106 -1.43 -4.94 2.45
N VAL A 107 -2.16 -5.30 1.40
CA VAL A 107 -3.62 -5.37 1.41
C VAL A 107 -4.03 -6.78 1.84
N ALA A 108 -4.53 -6.91 3.06
CA ALA A 108 -4.86 -8.18 3.69
C ALA A 108 -6.38 -8.36 3.83
N GLY A 109 -6.99 -9.11 2.93
CA GLY A 109 -8.41 -9.42 2.95
C GLY A 109 -9.21 -8.85 1.79
N TRP A 110 -10.55 -8.89 1.89
CA TRP A 110 -11.43 -8.38 0.84
C TRP A 110 -11.52 -6.86 0.86
N VAL A 111 -11.61 -6.27 -0.31
CA VAL A 111 -11.80 -4.83 -0.48
C VAL A 111 -13.22 -4.57 -0.99
N THR A 112 -13.98 -3.78 -0.24
CA THR A 112 -15.31 -3.37 -0.67
C THR A 112 -15.24 -2.19 -1.64
N LYS A 113 -16.23 -2.04 -2.50
CA LYS A 113 -16.33 -0.91 -3.45
C LYS A 113 -16.29 0.45 -2.75
N SER A 114 -16.85 0.54 -1.55
CA SER A 114 -16.80 1.76 -0.73
C SER A 114 -15.41 2.09 -0.19
N MET A 115 -14.54 1.07 -0.01
CA MET A 115 -13.16 1.27 0.46
C MET A 115 -12.16 1.59 -0.67
N VAL A 116 -12.53 1.34 -1.92
CA VAL A 116 -11.65 1.60 -3.08
C VAL A 116 -11.09 3.02 -3.12
N PRO A 117 -11.89 4.09 -2.95
CA PRO A 117 -11.34 5.45 -2.96
C PRO A 117 -10.34 5.70 -1.83
N GLU A 118 -10.56 5.13 -0.65
CA GLU A 118 -9.64 5.28 0.48
C GLU A 118 -8.32 4.53 0.23
N VAL A 119 -8.38 3.33 -0.33
CA VAL A 119 -7.19 2.55 -0.70
C VAL A 119 -6.34 3.31 -1.73
N LYS A 120 -6.98 3.91 -2.74
CA LYS A 120 -6.29 4.75 -3.73
C LYS A 120 -5.62 5.96 -3.07
N ARG A 121 -6.34 6.64 -2.17
CA ARG A 121 -5.82 7.80 -1.42
C ARG A 121 -4.61 7.44 -0.58
N LEU A 122 -4.66 6.31 0.13
CA LEU A 122 -3.53 5.82 0.92
C LEU A 122 -2.32 5.48 0.04
N TYR A 123 -2.56 4.83 -1.10
CA TYR A 123 -1.51 4.52 -2.06
C TYR A 123 -0.86 5.79 -2.63
N GLU A 124 -1.63 6.82 -2.94
CA GLU A 124 -1.10 8.10 -3.44
C GLU A 124 -0.27 8.85 -2.39
N GLN A 125 -0.61 8.67 -1.10
CA GLN A 125 0.13 9.27 0.01
C GLN A 125 1.46 8.57 0.32
N MET A 126 1.69 7.38 -0.21
CA MET A 126 2.95 6.68 -0.03
C MET A 126 4.08 7.35 -0.80
N SER A 127 5.28 7.35 -0.21
CA SER A 127 6.49 7.86 -0.85
C SER A 127 6.91 6.95 -2.02
N LYS A 128 7.54 7.52 -3.03
CA LYS A 128 8.13 6.76 -4.14
C LYS A 128 9.57 6.36 -3.79
N PRO A 129 10.04 5.15 -4.12
CA PRO A 129 9.32 4.04 -4.77
C PRO A 129 8.34 3.36 -3.80
N ARG A 130 7.20 2.88 -4.32
CA ARG A 130 6.13 2.25 -3.55
C ARG A 130 5.73 0.93 -4.18
N TYR A 131 5.44 -0.05 -3.35
CA TYR A 131 5.12 -1.42 -3.76
C TYR A 131 3.82 -1.90 -3.13
N VAL A 132 3.11 -2.79 -3.81
CA VAL A 132 1.83 -3.34 -3.33
C VAL A 132 1.91 -4.86 -3.28
N VAL A 133 1.52 -5.42 -2.15
CA VAL A 133 1.40 -6.87 -1.94
C VAL A 133 -0.07 -7.21 -1.69
N ALA A 134 -0.65 -8.04 -2.54
CA ALA A 134 -1.97 -8.62 -2.33
C ALA A 134 -1.83 -9.87 -1.45
N PHE A 135 -2.34 -9.80 -0.22
CA PHE A 135 -2.23 -10.88 0.75
C PHE A 135 -3.56 -11.60 0.96
N GLY A 136 -3.61 -12.83 0.51
CA GLY A 136 -4.78 -13.70 0.55
C GLY A 136 -5.60 -13.69 -0.74
N GLU A 137 -6.42 -14.72 -0.91
CA GLU A 137 -7.25 -14.91 -2.11
C GLU A 137 -8.26 -13.78 -2.30
N CYS A 138 -8.81 -13.24 -1.20
CA CYS A 138 -9.76 -12.13 -1.30
C CYS A 138 -9.14 -10.87 -1.93
N ALA A 139 -7.88 -10.57 -1.60
CA ALA A 139 -7.17 -9.44 -2.22
C ALA A 139 -6.71 -9.77 -3.65
N THR A 140 -6.46 -11.03 -3.96
CA THR A 140 -5.93 -11.49 -5.26
C THR A 140 -7.02 -11.61 -6.32
N CYS A 141 -8.14 -12.26 -5.98
CA CYS A 141 -9.21 -12.58 -6.95
C CYS A 141 -10.62 -12.50 -6.37
N GLY A 142 -10.81 -11.81 -5.24
CA GLY A 142 -12.10 -11.76 -4.53
C GLY A 142 -12.38 -12.99 -3.68
N GLY A 143 -11.66 -14.10 -3.84
CA GLY A 143 -11.78 -15.33 -3.08
C GLY A 143 -13.21 -15.89 -3.02
N PRO A 144 -13.70 -16.30 -1.84
CA PRO A 144 -15.06 -16.79 -1.66
C PRO A 144 -16.17 -15.76 -2.01
N TRP A 145 -15.81 -14.49 -2.13
CA TRP A 145 -16.73 -13.38 -2.34
C TRP A 145 -16.66 -12.80 -3.76
N TRP A 146 -16.09 -13.51 -4.70
CA TRP A 146 -15.82 -13.00 -6.04
C TRP A 146 -17.09 -12.59 -6.83
N GLU A 147 -18.24 -13.19 -6.53
CA GLU A 147 -19.55 -12.82 -7.10
C GLU A 147 -20.32 -11.79 -6.28
N SER A 148 -19.74 -11.28 -5.19
CA SER A 148 -20.42 -10.32 -4.34
C SER A 148 -20.60 -8.99 -5.06
N TYR A 149 -21.81 -8.41 -4.94
CA TYR A 149 -22.14 -7.10 -5.53
C TYR A 149 -21.29 -5.95 -4.95
N ASN A 150 -20.78 -6.10 -3.74
CA ASN A 150 -20.09 -5.04 -2.98
C ASN A 150 -18.59 -5.23 -2.86
N ILE A 151 -18.03 -6.35 -3.24
CA ILE A 151 -16.60 -6.66 -3.16
C ILE A 151 -15.99 -6.58 -4.56
N ILE A 152 -14.77 -6.07 -4.66
CA ILE A 152 -14.00 -6.07 -5.91
C ILE A 152 -13.39 -7.46 -6.17
N LYS A 153 -13.22 -7.81 -7.44
CA LYS A 153 -12.70 -9.13 -7.83
C LYS A 153 -11.20 -9.30 -7.59
N GLY A 154 -10.48 -8.24 -7.34
CA GLY A 154 -9.06 -8.24 -7.02
C GLY A 154 -8.58 -6.81 -6.82
N ILE A 155 -7.51 -6.64 -6.05
CA ILE A 155 -6.92 -5.32 -5.81
C ILE A 155 -6.15 -4.82 -7.05
N ASP A 156 -5.77 -5.70 -7.95
CA ASP A 156 -5.12 -5.40 -9.23
C ASP A 156 -6.00 -4.60 -10.20
N GLU A 157 -7.33 -4.67 -10.04
CA GLU A 157 -8.25 -3.78 -10.77
C GLU A 157 -8.11 -2.29 -10.34
N VAL A 158 -7.54 -2.05 -9.17
CA VAL A 158 -7.50 -0.73 -8.53
C VAL A 158 -6.10 -0.16 -8.45
N LEU A 159 -5.11 -1.00 -8.12
CA LEU A 159 -3.72 -0.65 -7.89
C LEU A 159 -2.77 -1.59 -8.63
N PRO A 160 -1.58 -1.13 -9.04
CA PRO A 160 -0.55 -2.01 -9.55
C PRO A 160 -0.02 -2.91 -8.44
N VAL A 161 -0.16 -4.21 -8.58
CA VAL A 161 0.30 -5.22 -7.61
C VAL A 161 1.64 -5.78 -8.02
N ASP A 162 2.61 -5.79 -7.10
CA ASP A 162 3.95 -6.30 -7.32
C ASP A 162 4.08 -7.78 -6.99
N VAL A 163 3.38 -8.23 -5.94
CA VAL A 163 3.42 -9.62 -5.45
C VAL A 163 2.06 -10.07 -4.99
N PHE A 164 1.65 -11.26 -5.40
CA PHE A 164 0.45 -11.95 -4.93
C PHE A 164 0.81 -13.07 -3.98
N VAL A 165 0.08 -13.19 -2.88
CA VAL A 165 0.23 -14.26 -1.88
C VAL A 165 -1.08 -15.03 -1.77
N ALA A 166 -1.12 -16.22 -2.34
CA ALA A 166 -2.29 -17.08 -2.33
C ALA A 166 -2.48 -17.76 -0.97
N GLY A 167 -3.73 -18.01 -0.62
CA GLY A 167 -4.18 -18.70 0.60
C GLY A 167 -5.41 -18.03 1.21
N CYS A 168 -6.16 -18.76 2.03
CA CYS A 168 -7.39 -18.26 2.66
C CYS A 168 -7.53 -18.70 4.12
N PRO A 169 -6.86 -18.02 5.07
CA PRO A 169 -5.74 -17.08 4.96
C PRO A 169 -4.42 -17.78 4.62
N PRO A 170 -3.48 -17.09 3.97
CA PRO A 170 -2.14 -17.61 3.76
C PRO A 170 -1.35 -17.59 5.07
N ARG A 171 -0.44 -18.53 5.23
CA ARG A 171 0.43 -18.59 6.41
C ARG A 171 1.41 -17.40 6.43
N PRO A 172 1.84 -16.94 7.60
CA PRO A 172 2.80 -15.84 7.74
C PRO A 172 4.13 -16.11 7.04
N GLU A 173 4.58 -17.37 6.96
CA GLU A 173 5.79 -17.75 6.25
C GLU A 173 5.70 -17.46 4.74
N ASN A 174 4.49 -17.56 4.15
CA ASN A 174 4.26 -17.23 2.75
C ASN A 174 4.43 -15.72 2.50
N LEU A 175 3.99 -14.89 3.46
CA LEU A 175 4.23 -13.45 3.40
C LEU A 175 5.72 -13.14 3.48
N PHE A 176 6.44 -13.83 4.37
CA PHE A 176 7.89 -13.69 4.48
C PHE A 176 8.59 -14.02 3.15
N ALA A 177 8.22 -15.12 2.51
CA ALA A 177 8.74 -15.50 1.20
C ALA A 177 8.40 -14.48 0.11
N ALA A 178 7.19 -13.89 0.15
CA ALA A 178 6.74 -12.87 -0.77
C ALA A 178 7.56 -11.57 -0.63
N LEU A 179 7.79 -11.12 0.61
CA LEU A 179 8.62 -9.93 0.87
C LEU A 179 10.09 -10.17 0.47
N MET A 180 10.60 -11.39 0.64
CA MET A 180 11.94 -11.73 0.13
C MET A 180 12.02 -11.69 -1.40
N LYS A 181 10.94 -12.08 -2.12
CA LYS A 181 10.85 -11.93 -3.58
C LYS A 181 10.82 -10.46 -3.97
N LEU A 182 10.03 -9.65 -3.26
CA LEU A 182 9.97 -8.21 -3.47
C LEU A 182 11.34 -7.56 -3.23
N GLN A 183 12.04 -7.97 -2.18
CA GLN A 183 13.37 -7.50 -1.85
C GLN A 183 14.39 -7.75 -2.99
N LYS A 184 14.29 -8.89 -3.67
CA LYS A 184 15.10 -9.19 -4.86
C LYS A 184 14.74 -8.27 -6.03
N LYS A 185 13.43 -8.01 -6.24
CA LYS A 185 12.94 -7.08 -7.27
C LYS A 185 13.46 -5.67 -7.02
N VAL A 186 13.37 -5.17 -5.78
CA VAL A 186 13.88 -3.84 -5.39
C VAL A 186 15.38 -3.72 -5.58
N GLY A 187 16.14 -4.76 -5.28
CA GLY A 187 17.60 -4.79 -5.46
C GLY A 187 18.06 -4.83 -6.92
N GLY A 188 17.19 -5.25 -7.85
CA GLY A 188 17.46 -5.30 -9.28
C GLY A 188 16.91 -4.10 -10.09
N SER A 189 16.06 -3.28 -9.49
CA SER A 189 15.31 -2.21 -10.19
C SER A 189 16.08 -0.88 -10.26
N ILE A 190 17.34 -0.88 -10.68
CA ILE A 190 18.11 0.35 -10.89
C ILE A 190 18.44 0.56 -12.37
N GLU A 191 17.63 0.06 -13.23
CA GLU A 191 17.81 0.32 -14.68
C GLU A 191 16.69 1.19 -15.28
N ASP A 192 15.86 1.90 -14.46
CA ASP A 192 14.88 2.86 -15.00
C ASP A 192 14.93 4.20 -14.24
#